data_941aa41e75dbe78081c79c8f17c394fc
#
_entry.id   941aa41e75dbe78081c79c8f17c394fc
#
_cell.length_a   1.000
_cell.length_b   1.000
_cell.length_c   1.000
_cell.angle_alpha   90.00
_cell.angle_beta   90.00
_cell.angle_gamma   90.00
#
_symmetry.space_group_name_H-M   'P 1'
#
loop_
_entity.id
_entity.type
_entity.pdbx_description
1 polymer ?
#
loop_
_entity_poly.entity_id
_entity_poly.type
_entity_poly.pdbx_seq_one_letter_code
_entity_poly.pdbx_strand_id
1 'polypeptide(L)'
;MARHINPSRSTNKAIDALDRKRERERRFILNKARDNAPELAIKLVQRLIDEHIIETNDVHAIQQGVERQLREPADMEEFEIRLKIADIRSLVPDPNILSLYLTAYVIEDLIDHPRIQDVFGDDIDVYKTIDAVLSTLRK
;
A
#
# COMPACT_ATOMS: atom_id res chain seq x y z
N MET A 1 38.72 -13.88 20.66
CA MET A 1 38.34 -13.68 20.18
C MET A 1 37.71 -13.44 19.63
N ALA A 2 37.56 -13.49 19.59
CA ALA A 2 36.84 -13.44 18.95
C ALA A 2 36.68 -13.25 17.99
N ARG A 3 36.73 -13.64 17.48
CA ARG A 3 36.47 -13.48 16.45
C ARG A 3 35.59 -13.49 15.95
N HIS A 4 35.29 -13.16 15.98
CA HIS A 4 34.47 -13.20 15.43
C HIS A 4 34.20 -13.27 14.31
N ILE A 5 33.65 -13.57 14.26
CA ILE A 5 33.45 -13.76 13.23
C ILE A 5 32.44 -13.56 12.63
N ASN A 6 32.38 -13.21 12.32
CA ASN A 6 31.92 -12.79 11.27
C ASN A 6 31.35 -13.73 10.41
N PRO A 7 30.05 -13.79 10.44
CA PRO A 7 29.43 -14.41 9.33
C PRO A 7 29.93 -13.65 8.19
N SER A 8 30.73 -14.10 7.67
CA SER A 8 31.41 -13.76 6.55
C SER A 8 30.88 -12.54 5.83
N ARG A 9 31.73 -11.80 5.26
CA ARG A 9 31.40 -10.73 4.36
C ARG A 9 30.45 -11.17 3.25
N SER A 10 30.56 -12.43 2.80
CA SER A 10 29.70 -12.95 1.73
C SER A 10 28.24 -13.03 2.17
N THR A 11 27.96 -13.42 3.42
CA THR A 11 26.60 -13.44 3.95
C THR A 11 26.01 -12.03 4.05
N ASN A 12 26.81 -11.08 4.55
CA ASN A 12 26.38 -9.69 4.64
C ASN A 12 26.13 -9.07 3.28
N LYS A 13 26.99 -9.36 2.30
CA LYS A 13 26.81 -8.88 0.92
C LYS A 13 25.55 -9.46 0.29
N ALA A 14 25.27 -10.74 0.56
CA ALA A 14 24.06 -11.38 0.04
C ALA A 14 22.80 -10.75 0.62
N ILE A 15 22.79 -10.45 1.92
CA ILE A 15 21.69 -9.78 2.59
C ILE A 15 21.49 -8.37 2.02
N ASP A 16 22.58 -7.61 1.86
CA ASP A 16 22.54 -6.26 1.30
C ASP A 16 22.02 -6.26 -0.13
N ALA A 17 22.45 -7.22 -0.94
CA ALA A 17 22.00 -7.34 -2.33
C ALA A 17 20.52 -7.65 -2.39
N LEU A 18 20.03 -8.53 -1.51
CA LEU A 18 18.60 -8.88 -1.44
C LEU A 18 17.78 -7.69 -0.99
N ASP A 19 18.25 -6.94 0.00
CA ASP A 19 17.55 -5.75 0.48
C ASP A 19 17.47 -4.68 -0.61
N ARG A 20 18.56 -4.47 -1.36
CA ARG A 20 18.55 -3.52 -2.48
C ARG A 20 17.61 -3.96 -3.59
N LYS A 21 17.53 -5.25 -3.85
CA LYS A 21 16.59 -5.79 -4.84
C LYS A 21 15.15 -5.54 -4.43
N ARG A 22 14.81 -5.82 -3.17
CA ARG A 22 13.47 -5.58 -2.63
C ARG A 22 13.11 -4.10 -2.68
N GLU A 23 14.07 -3.23 -2.37
CA GLU A 23 13.87 -1.79 -2.42
C GLU A 23 13.61 -1.32 -3.84
N ARG A 24 14.34 -1.83 -4.83
CA ARG A 24 14.11 -1.50 -6.23
C ARG A 24 12.74 -1.97 -6.72
N GLU A 25 12.34 -3.18 -6.34
CA GLU A 25 11.03 -3.71 -6.70
C GLU A 25 9.92 -2.88 -6.09
N ARG A 26 10.08 -2.50 -4.83
CA ARG A 26 9.13 -1.64 -4.13
C ARG A 26 9.03 -0.28 -4.80
N ARG A 27 10.18 0.32 -5.09
CA ARG A 27 10.23 1.63 -5.76
C ARG A 27 9.59 1.58 -7.14
N PHE A 28 9.81 0.51 -7.87
CA PHE A 28 9.18 0.29 -9.18
C PHE A 28 7.66 0.30 -9.07
N ILE A 29 7.12 -0.43 -8.09
CA ILE A 29 5.66 -0.50 -7.88
C ILE A 29 5.11 0.87 -7.49
N LEU A 30 5.78 1.59 -6.60
CA LEU A 30 5.34 2.92 -6.17
C LEU A 30 5.32 3.91 -7.34
N ASN A 31 6.35 3.88 -8.18
CA ASN A 31 6.40 4.73 -9.37
C ASN A 31 5.32 4.35 -10.39
N LYS A 32 5.08 3.06 -10.57
CA LYS A 32 4.06 2.58 -11.49
C LYS A 32 2.66 2.97 -11.02
N ALA A 33 2.41 2.93 -9.71
CA ALA A 33 1.16 3.38 -9.12
C ALA A 33 0.96 4.88 -9.36
N ARG A 34 2.00 5.69 -9.16
CA ARG A 34 1.94 7.12 -9.44
C ARG A 34 1.59 7.39 -10.91
N ASP A 35 2.28 6.69 -11.82
CA ASP A 35 2.12 6.92 -13.25
C ASP A 35 0.75 6.47 -13.77
N ASN A 36 0.09 5.56 -13.07
CA ASN A 36 -1.23 5.04 -13.43
C ASN A 36 -2.32 5.44 -12.43
N ALA A 37 -2.05 6.44 -11.61
CA ALA A 37 -2.93 6.82 -10.49
C ALA A 37 -4.38 7.11 -10.90
N PRO A 38 -4.66 7.86 -11.98
CA PRO A 38 -6.05 8.14 -12.35
C PRO A 38 -6.86 6.87 -12.64
N GLU A 39 -6.30 5.97 -13.43
CA GLU A 39 -6.97 4.72 -13.80
C GLU A 39 -7.12 3.78 -12.61
N LEU A 40 -6.09 3.68 -11.79
CA LEU A 40 -6.11 2.85 -10.59
C LEU A 40 -7.12 3.36 -9.57
N ALA A 41 -7.23 4.68 -9.41
CA ALA A 41 -8.20 5.26 -8.50
C ALA A 41 -9.63 4.89 -8.89
N ILE A 42 -9.93 4.95 -10.19
CA ILE A 42 -11.25 4.57 -10.70
C ILE A 42 -11.53 3.10 -10.37
N LYS A 43 -10.57 2.22 -10.68
CA LYS A 43 -10.72 0.79 -10.43
C LYS A 43 -10.84 0.46 -8.95
N LEU A 44 -10.02 1.09 -8.11
CA LEU A 44 -10.05 0.86 -6.66
C LEU A 44 -11.36 1.29 -6.05
N VAL A 45 -11.82 2.49 -6.36
CA VAL A 45 -13.08 3.00 -5.80
C VAL A 45 -14.25 2.14 -6.26
N GLN A 46 -14.29 1.78 -7.54
CA GLN A 46 -15.34 0.92 -8.06
C GLN A 46 -15.34 -0.44 -7.36
N ARG A 47 -14.16 -1.01 -7.13
CA ARG A 47 -14.06 -2.30 -6.44
C ARG A 47 -14.50 -2.20 -4.98
N LEU A 48 -14.10 -1.13 -4.29
CA LEU A 48 -14.52 -0.91 -2.91
C LEU A 48 -16.03 -0.78 -2.80
N ILE A 49 -16.67 -0.14 -3.77
CA ILE A 49 -18.12 -0.03 -3.82
C ILE A 49 -18.75 -1.38 -4.14
N ASP A 50 -18.28 -2.08 -5.16
CA ASP A 50 -18.83 -3.37 -5.60
C ASP A 50 -18.75 -4.43 -4.50
N GLU A 51 -17.68 -4.41 -3.72
CA GLU A 51 -17.49 -5.34 -2.61
C GLU A 51 -18.14 -4.86 -1.30
N HIS A 52 -18.90 -3.78 -1.36
CA HIS A 52 -19.58 -3.19 -0.20
C HIS A 52 -18.63 -2.79 0.95
N ILE A 53 -17.43 -2.35 0.59
CA ILE A 53 -16.47 -1.85 1.59
C ILE A 53 -16.78 -0.41 1.95
N ILE A 54 -17.15 0.42 0.97
CA ILE A 54 -17.51 1.81 1.20
C ILE A 54 -18.86 2.13 0.59
N GLU A 55 -19.51 3.13 1.18
CA GLU A 55 -20.75 3.70 0.67
C GLU A 55 -20.56 5.20 0.52
N THR A 56 -20.81 5.72 -0.66
CA THR A 56 -20.62 7.15 -0.97
C THR A 56 -21.66 7.64 -1.97
N ASN A 57 -22.04 8.91 -1.81
CA ASN A 57 -22.92 9.60 -2.77
C ASN A 57 -22.13 10.46 -3.76
N ASP A 58 -20.79 10.46 -3.66
CA ASP A 58 -19.93 11.24 -4.56
C ASP A 58 -18.67 10.45 -4.92
N VAL A 59 -18.84 9.54 -5.86
CA VAL A 59 -17.77 8.65 -6.32
C VAL A 59 -16.57 9.44 -6.81
N HIS A 60 -16.80 10.56 -7.53
CA HIS A 60 -15.71 11.36 -8.10
C HIS A 60 -14.83 11.97 -7.01
N ALA A 61 -15.43 12.49 -5.94
CA ALA A 61 -14.65 13.06 -4.82
C ALA A 61 -13.77 12.00 -4.17
N ILE A 62 -14.28 10.77 -4.03
CA ILE A 62 -13.51 9.67 -3.44
C ILE A 62 -12.38 9.25 -4.39
N GLN A 63 -12.64 9.20 -5.68
CA GLN A 63 -11.61 8.88 -6.69
C GLN A 63 -10.46 9.89 -6.63
N GLN A 64 -10.76 11.18 -6.48
CA GLN A 64 -9.72 12.20 -6.37
C GLN A 64 -8.82 12.00 -5.13
N GLY A 65 -9.42 11.66 -4.00
CA GLY A 65 -8.66 11.38 -2.78
C GLY A 65 -7.78 10.15 -2.92
N VAL A 66 -8.32 9.08 -3.50
CA VAL A 66 -7.57 7.84 -3.72
C VAL A 66 -6.45 8.07 -4.73
N GLU A 67 -6.69 8.83 -5.79
CA GLU A 67 -5.67 9.18 -6.77
C GLU A 67 -4.47 9.86 -6.11
N ARG A 68 -4.73 10.81 -5.20
CA ARG A 68 -3.68 11.50 -4.46
C ARG A 68 -2.87 10.51 -3.63
N GLN A 69 -3.54 9.59 -2.95
CA GLN A 69 -2.87 8.58 -2.13
C GLN A 69 -2.05 7.60 -2.96
N LEU A 70 -2.43 7.35 -4.20
CA LEU A 70 -1.65 6.53 -5.11
C LEU A 70 -0.38 7.24 -5.62
N ARG A 71 -0.38 8.56 -5.65
CA ARG A 71 0.77 9.35 -6.10
C ARG A 71 1.80 9.62 -5.02
N GLU A 72 1.34 9.87 -3.80
CA GLU A 72 2.21 10.30 -2.70
C GLU A 72 3.34 9.33 -2.35
N PRO A 73 3.11 8.01 -2.27
CA PRO A 73 4.16 7.09 -1.82
C PRO A 73 5.43 7.11 -2.69
N ALA A 74 5.31 7.44 -3.96
CA ALA A 74 6.48 7.54 -4.84
C ALA A 74 7.46 8.64 -4.39
N ASP A 75 6.96 9.66 -3.72
CA ASP A 75 7.75 10.80 -3.22
C ASP A 75 8.09 10.68 -1.73
N MET A 76 7.64 9.61 -1.08
CA MET A 76 7.88 9.41 0.35
C MET A 76 9.12 8.57 0.61
N GLU A 77 9.78 8.88 1.73
CA GLU A 77 10.84 8.04 2.25
C GLU A 77 10.25 6.73 2.77
N GLU A 78 11.01 5.65 2.71
CA GLU A 78 10.56 4.35 3.21
C GLU A 78 10.13 4.42 4.68
N PHE A 79 10.87 5.19 5.47
CA PHE A 79 10.56 5.40 6.89
C PHE A 79 9.16 6.01 7.07
N GLU A 80 8.80 6.98 6.25
CA GLU A 80 7.48 7.63 6.32
C GLU A 80 6.36 6.64 5.98
N ILE A 81 6.58 5.81 4.96
CA ILE A 81 5.60 4.79 4.59
C ILE A 81 5.44 3.78 5.72
N ARG A 82 6.54 3.34 6.33
CA ARG A 82 6.51 2.40 7.44
C ARG A 82 5.75 2.94 8.64
N LEU A 83 5.89 4.22 8.93
CA LEU A 83 5.13 4.85 10.01
C LEU A 83 3.63 4.81 9.73
N LYS A 84 3.24 5.05 8.49
CA LYS A 84 1.83 5.05 8.10
C LYS A 84 1.17 3.68 8.23
N ILE A 85 1.92 2.61 8.04
CA ILE A 85 1.39 1.24 8.06
C ILE A 85 1.71 0.49 9.36
N ALA A 86 2.36 1.15 10.32
CA ALA A 86 2.88 0.48 11.53
C ALA A 86 1.81 -0.35 12.25
N ASP A 87 0.61 0.20 12.41
CA ASP A 87 -0.46 -0.44 13.18
C ASP A 87 -1.05 -1.67 12.49
N ILE A 88 -0.92 -1.77 11.18
CA ILE A 88 -1.53 -2.87 10.42
C ILE A 88 -0.49 -3.73 9.69
N ARG A 89 0.79 -3.54 9.99
CA ARG A 89 1.87 -4.24 9.28
C ARG A 89 1.76 -5.76 9.37
N SER A 90 1.24 -6.26 10.47
CA SER A 90 1.09 -7.71 10.70
C SER A 90 -0.28 -8.25 10.29
N LEU A 91 -1.07 -7.44 9.57
CA LEU A 91 -2.41 -7.84 9.15
C LEU A 91 -2.42 -9.12 8.33
N VAL A 92 -1.42 -9.30 7.45
CA VAL A 92 -1.23 -10.51 6.66
C VAL A 92 0.24 -10.92 6.71
N PRO A 93 0.56 -12.22 6.48
CA PRO A 93 1.94 -12.72 6.62
C PRO A 93 2.96 -12.09 5.67
N ASP A 94 2.58 -11.81 4.44
CA ASP A 94 3.50 -11.28 3.43
C ASP A 94 2.84 -10.10 2.71
N PRO A 95 2.78 -8.94 3.37
CA PRO A 95 2.01 -7.82 2.85
C PRO A 95 2.71 -7.09 1.72
N ASN A 96 1.89 -6.60 0.78
CA ASN A 96 2.33 -5.60 -0.18
C ASN A 96 2.25 -4.23 0.49
N ILE A 97 3.35 -3.50 0.48
CA ILE A 97 3.45 -2.24 1.22
C ILE A 97 2.48 -1.17 0.70
N LEU A 98 2.27 -1.11 -0.61
CA LEU A 98 1.33 -0.15 -1.19
C LEU A 98 -0.11 -0.50 -0.82
N SER A 99 -0.45 -1.79 -0.86
CA SER A 99 -1.78 -2.24 -0.45
C SER A 99 -2.04 -1.93 1.03
N LEU A 100 -1.04 -2.11 1.90
CA LEU A 100 -1.15 -1.71 3.31
C LEU A 100 -1.33 -0.20 3.46
N TYR A 101 -0.56 0.58 2.70
CA TYR A 101 -0.64 2.04 2.76
C TYR A 101 -2.05 2.54 2.41
N LEU A 102 -2.63 1.99 1.35
CA LEU A 102 -3.99 2.35 0.96
C LEU A 102 -5.03 1.81 1.93
N THR A 103 -4.80 0.64 2.50
CA THR A 103 -5.67 0.09 3.53
C THR A 103 -5.71 1.01 4.74
N ALA A 104 -4.55 1.48 5.21
CA ALA A 104 -4.46 2.43 6.30
C ALA A 104 -5.22 3.73 5.97
N TYR A 105 -5.09 4.22 4.75
CA TYR A 105 -5.84 5.39 4.31
C TYR A 105 -7.35 5.16 4.42
N VAL A 106 -7.85 4.03 3.95
CA VAL A 106 -9.28 3.73 3.98
C VAL A 106 -9.80 3.65 5.40
N ILE A 107 -9.13 2.90 6.26
CA ILE A 107 -9.64 2.65 7.61
C ILE A 107 -9.42 3.81 8.58
N GLU A 108 -8.44 4.67 8.33
CA GLU A 108 -8.10 5.77 9.24
C GLU A 108 -8.58 7.13 8.75
N ASP A 109 -8.44 7.40 7.46
CA ASP A 109 -8.69 8.74 6.91
C ASP A 109 -10.00 8.81 6.11
N LEU A 110 -10.25 7.83 5.25
CA LEU A 110 -11.42 7.87 4.38
C LEU A 110 -12.72 7.81 5.17
N ILE A 111 -12.70 7.12 6.29
CA ILE A 111 -13.89 7.00 7.15
C ILE A 111 -14.41 8.36 7.61
N ASP A 112 -13.53 9.34 7.74
CA ASP A 112 -13.89 10.69 8.17
C ASP A 112 -14.18 11.64 7.01
N HIS A 113 -14.11 11.14 5.77
CA HIS A 113 -14.39 11.96 4.60
C HIS A 113 -15.86 12.37 4.56
N PRO A 114 -16.17 13.65 4.30
CA PRO A 114 -17.57 14.12 4.33
C PRO A 114 -18.48 13.47 3.29
N ARG A 115 -17.93 12.86 2.24
CA ARG A 115 -18.72 12.17 1.21
C ARG A 115 -18.85 10.67 1.40
N ILE A 116 -18.28 10.14 2.47
CA ILE A 116 -18.44 8.74 2.84
C ILE A 116 -19.58 8.63 3.85
N GLN A 117 -20.57 7.80 3.54
CA GLN A 117 -21.65 7.49 4.47
C GLN A 117 -21.22 6.42 5.47
N ASP A 118 -20.50 5.39 4.99
CA ASP A 118 -20.04 4.33 5.88
C ASP A 118 -18.91 3.54 5.26
N VAL A 119 -18.13 2.87 6.12
CA VAL A 119 -17.06 1.94 5.74
C VAL A 119 -17.38 0.61 6.43
N PHE A 120 -17.46 -0.45 5.64
CA PHE A 120 -17.84 -1.78 6.10
C PHE A 120 -16.70 -2.76 5.97
N GLY A 121 -16.79 -3.87 6.70
CA GLY A 121 -15.82 -4.96 6.62
C GLY A 121 -14.66 -4.77 7.58
N ASP A 122 -13.90 -5.85 7.75
CA ASP A 122 -12.70 -5.85 8.58
C ASP A 122 -11.52 -5.26 7.81
N ASP A 123 -10.45 -4.92 8.53
CA ASP A 123 -9.22 -4.42 7.92
C ASP A 123 -8.67 -5.40 6.86
N ILE A 124 -8.79 -6.71 7.13
CA ILE A 124 -8.39 -7.75 6.17
C ILE A 124 -9.22 -7.69 4.89
N ASP A 125 -10.52 -7.45 4.99
CA ASP A 125 -11.41 -7.33 3.82
C ASP A 125 -11.01 -6.14 2.96
N VAL A 126 -10.73 -5.02 3.60
CA VAL A 126 -10.24 -3.82 2.90
C VAL A 126 -8.93 -4.11 2.19
N TYR A 127 -7.99 -4.73 2.91
CA TYR A 127 -6.68 -5.07 2.33
C TYR A 127 -6.82 -6.00 1.11
N LYS A 128 -7.60 -7.07 1.24
CA LYS A 128 -7.77 -8.03 0.14
C LYS A 128 -8.38 -7.40 -1.10
N THR A 129 -9.35 -6.52 -0.90
CA THR A 129 -10.01 -5.82 -2.01
C THR A 129 -9.02 -4.90 -2.72
N ILE A 130 -8.25 -4.13 -1.97
CA ILE A 130 -7.25 -3.24 -2.53
C ILE A 130 -6.13 -4.02 -3.22
N ASP A 131 -5.61 -5.05 -2.56
CA ASP A 131 -4.51 -5.85 -3.10
C ASP A 131 -4.90 -6.57 -4.39
N ALA A 132 -6.15 -7.00 -4.51
CA ALA A 132 -6.64 -7.62 -5.74
C ALA A 132 -6.51 -6.69 -6.96
N VAL A 133 -6.78 -5.40 -6.78
CA VAL A 133 -6.62 -4.40 -7.84
C VAL A 133 -5.14 -4.11 -8.09
N LEU A 134 -4.38 -3.87 -7.02
CA LEU A 134 -2.98 -3.48 -7.13
C LEU A 134 -2.06 -4.63 -7.58
N SER A 135 -2.50 -5.87 -7.45
CA SER A 135 -1.71 -7.02 -7.89
C SER A 135 -1.36 -6.95 -9.38
N THR A 136 -2.17 -6.24 -10.17
CA THR A 136 -1.88 -6.06 -11.60
C THR A 136 -0.59 -5.28 -11.85
N LEU A 137 -0.16 -4.47 -10.89
CA LEU A 137 1.08 -3.70 -11.01
C LEU A 137 2.34 -4.57 -10.92
N ARG A 138 2.20 -5.78 -10.37
CA ARG A 138 3.32 -6.70 -10.17
C ARG A 138 3.62 -7.56 -11.39
N LYS A 139 2.82 -7.43 -12.42
CA LYS A 139 2.97 -8.22 -13.67
C LYS A 139 3.70 -7.45 -14.75
#